data_f25c2213a50146532fb602a58ed273b1
#
_entry.id   f25c2213a50146532fb602a58ed273b1
#
_cell.length_a   1.000
_cell.length_b   1.000
_cell.length_c   1.000
_cell.angle_alpha   90.00
_cell.angle_beta   90.00
_cell.angle_gamma   90.00
#
_symmetry.space_group_name_H-M   'P 1'
#
loop_
_entity.id
_entity.type
_entity.pdbx_description
1 polymer ?
#
loop_
_entity_poly.entity_id
_entity_poly.type
_entity_poly.pdbx_seq_one_letter_code
_entity_poly.pdbx_strand_id
1 'polypeptide(L)'
;MDECALWFKQPPTRTFVKNSGSKSKSGSKILKCRATLLVGGNASGCYKTKPLLIWTSKTPRAFKRLKGQVLPVHYRNNKKGWMLKSLFAEWFYKLYCPDMEQYCSDRNLDFRILLLVDNCTGHPYLDGA
;
A
#
# COMPACT_ATOMS: atom_id res chain seq x y z
N MET A 1 -2.02 12.18 2.24
CA MET A 1 -2.01 10.71 2.17
C MET A 1 -2.12 10.29 0.72
N ASP A 2 -1.41 9.24 0.30
CA ASP A 2 -1.36 8.85 -1.11
C ASP A 2 -0.98 7.36 -1.26
N GLU A 3 -1.32 6.75 -2.40
CA GLU A 3 -0.92 5.42 -2.78
C GLU A 3 0.31 5.45 -3.69
N CYS A 4 1.25 4.59 -3.38
CA CYS A 4 2.39 4.34 -4.26
C CYS A 4 2.45 2.90 -4.74
N ALA A 5 2.96 2.69 -5.95
CA ALA A 5 3.18 1.38 -6.52
C ALA A 5 4.53 0.82 -6.08
N LEU A 6 4.51 -0.30 -5.37
CA LEU A 6 5.73 -1.02 -5.00
C LEU A 6 5.99 -2.15 -6.00
N TRP A 7 7.03 -1.98 -6.82
CA TRP A 7 7.48 -2.96 -7.80
C TRP A 7 8.56 -3.85 -7.18
N PHE A 8 8.20 -5.01 -6.68
CA PHE A 8 9.14 -5.90 -5.98
C PHE A 8 9.74 -7.02 -6.83
N LYS A 9 9.34 -7.13 -8.11
CA LYS A 9 9.88 -8.08 -9.08
C LYS A 9 10.22 -7.37 -10.40
N GLN A 10 11.10 -6.39 -10.32
CA GLN A 10 11.59 -5.73 -11.52
C GLN A 10 12.80 -6.49 -12.03
N PRO A 11 12.76 -7.08 -13.25
CA PRO A 11 13.95 -7.68 -13.84
C PRO A 11 14.99 -6.60 -14.12
N PRO A 12 16.29 -6.91 -14.11
CA PRO A 12 17.32 -5.97 -14.46
C PRO A 12 17.11 -5.47 -15.90
N THR A 13 17.33 -4.17 -16.12
CA THR A 13 17.18 -3.54 -17.44
C THR A 13 18.23 -4.00 -18.44
N ARG A 14 19.33 -4.59 -17.97
CA ARG A 14 20.42 -5.15 -18.76
C ARG A 14 20.76 -6.54 -18.26
N THR A 15 21.06 -7.46 -19.17
CA THR A 15 21.52 -8.82 -18.87
C THR A 15 22.68 -9.20 -19.76
N PHE A 16 23.60 -10.01 -19.27
CA PHE A 16 24.64 -10.59 -20.09
C PHE A 16 24.05 -11.71 -20.95
N VAL A 17 24.25 -11.63 -22.25
CA VAL A 17 23.84 -12.65 -23.20
C VAL A 17 25.09 -13.19 -23.90
N LYS A 18 25.25 -14.52 -23.89
CA LYS A 18 26.34 -15.16 -24.66
C LYS A 18 26.10 -14.86 -26.15
N ASN A 19 27.10 -14.29 -26.78
CA ASN A 19 27.02 -13.89 -28.19
C ASN A 19 27.11 -15.14 -29.08
N SER A 20 25.99 -15.82 -29.26
CA SER A 20 25.85 -17.00 -30.13
C SER A 20 25.15 -16.60 -31.43
N GLY A 21 25.74 -15.71 -32.20
CA GLY A 21 25.51 -15.45 -33.64
C GLY A 21 24.09 -15.49 -34.22
N SER A 22 23.02 -15.56 -33.47
CA SER A 22 21.68 -15.65 -34.00
C SER A 22 20.62 -14.94 -33.16
N LYS A 23 19.92 -14.03 -33.85
CA LYS A 23 18.64 -13.38 -33.51
C LYS A 23 18.54 -12.70 -32.13
N SER A 24 18.28 -11.41 -32.17
CA SER A 24 17.90 -10.63 -30.97
C SER A 24 16.89 -11.40 -30.12
N LYS A 25 17.28 -11.78 -28.91
CA LYS A 25 16.34 -12.40 -27.98
C LYS A 25 15.28 -11.36 -27.66
N SER A 26 14.05 -11.67 -28.04
CA SER A 26 12.84 -10.96 -27.62
C SER A 26 12.95 -10.63 -26.12
N GLY A 27 12.83 -9.35 -25.77
CA GLY A 27 12.96 -8.89 -24.40
C GLY A 27 12.09 -9.70 -23.43
N SER A 28 12.63 -10.04 -22.28
CA SER A 28 11.87 -10.75 -21.24
C SER A 28 10.63 -9.92 -20.90
N LYS A 29 9.47 -10.56 -20.87
CA LYS A 29 8.21 -9.92 -20.44
C LYS A 29 8.43 -9.31 -19.07
N ILE A 30 8.31 -7.99 -18.96
CA ILE A 30 8.36 -7.30 -17.66
C ILE A 30 7.24 -7.87 -16.81
N LEU A 31 7.60 -8.57 -15.76
CA LEU A 31 6.63 -9.06 -14.78
C LEU A 31 6.03 -7.86 -14.06
N LYS A 32 4.81 -7.48 -14.43
CA LYS A 32 4.06 -6.39 -13.82
C LYS A 32 3.56 -6.76 -12.41
N CYS A 33 4.42 -7.35 -11.58
CA CYS A 33 4.12 -7.68 -10.19
C CYS A 33 4.32 -6.43 -9.34
N ARG A 34 3.24 -5.72 -9.07
CA ARG A 34 3.23 -4.59 -8.13
C ARG A 34 2.31 -4.88 -6.96
N ALA A 35 2.63 -4.31 -5.81
CA ALA A 35 1.72 -4.11 -4.69
C ALA A 35 1.38 -2.62 -4.59
N THR A 36 0.25 -2.29 -3.99
CA THR A 36 -0.11 -0.91 -3.68
C THR A 36 0.15 -0.67 -2.20
N LEU A 37 0.81 0.42 -1.88
CA LEU A 37 1.11 0.84 -0.52
C LEU A 37 0.47 2.20 -0.27
N LEU A 38 -0.50 2.26 0.65
CA LEU A 38 -1.07 3.52 1.14
C LEU A 38 -0.22 4.01 2.31
N VAL A 39 0.27 5.21 2.21
CA VAL A 39 1.10 5.88 3.23
C VAL A 39 0.56 7.25 3.58
N GLY A 40 0.77 7.68 4.79
CA GLY A 40 0.35 9.00 5.25
C GLY A 40 1.07 9.44 6.52
N GLY A 41 0.96 10.71 6.79
CA GLY A 41 1.49 11.34 7.99
C GLY A 41 0.91 12.72 8.17
N ASN A 42 1.17 13.35 9.31
CA ASN A 42 0.77 14.72 9.55
C ASN A 42 1.78 15.72 8.93
N ALA A 43 1.39 16.98 8.87
CA ALA A 43 2.20 18.04 8.24
C ALA A 43 3.57 18.24 8.91
N SER A 44 3.67 18.02 10.23
CA SER A 44 4.93 18.14 10.96
C SER A 44 5.85 16.92 10.84
N GLY A 45 5.35 15.80 10.29
CA GLY A 45 6.09 14.53 10.17
C GLY A 45 6.30 13.77 11.47
N CYS A 46 5.75 14.25 12.59
CA CYS A 46 5.87 13.59 13.90
C CYS A 46 4.93 12.38 14.06
N TYR A 47 3.92 12.27 13.22
CA TYR A 47 3.04 11.12 13.14
C TYR A 47 3.01 10.53 11.73
N LYS A 48 3.08 9.20 11.66
CA LYS A 48 2.98 8.44 10.42
C LYS A 48 1.98 7.32 10.61
N THR A 49 1.02 7.21 9.71
CA THR A 49 0.06 6.11 9.75
C THR A 49 0.77 4.78 9.51
N LYS A 50 0.29 3.73 10.15
CA LYS A 50 0.74 2.36 9.80
C LYS A 50 0.33 2.07 8.36
N PRO A 51 1.26 1.75 7.46
CA PRO A 51 0.95 1.58 6.04
C PRO A 51 -0.07 0.48 5.76
N LEU A 52 -0.91 0.67 4.74
CA LEU A 52 -1.77 -0.39 4.21
C LEU A 52 -1.15 -0.96 2.93
N LEU A 53 -0.81 -2.24 2.95
CA LEU A 53 -0.28 -2.98 1.80
C LEU A 53 -1.40 -3.80 1.15
N ILE A 54 -1.63 -3.58 -0.15
CA ILE A 54 -2.61 -4.31 -0.94
C ILE A 54 -1.88 -5.12 -2.02
N TRP A 55 -2.14 -6.42 -2.05
CA TRP A 55 -1.57 -7.30 -3.06
C TRP A 55 -2.60 -8.34 -3.56
N THR A 56 -2.22 -9.12 -4.56
CA THR A 56 -3.13 -10.08 -5.21
C THR A 56 -3.30 -11.38 -4.44
N SER A 57 -2.31 -11.81 -3.67
CA SER A 57 -2.36 -13.06 -2.91
C SER A 57 -3.01 -12.86 -1.54
N LYS A 58 -3.97 -13.71 -1.17
CA LYS A 58 -4.54 -13.72 0.19
C LYS A 58 -3.50 -14.10 1.24
N THR A 59 -2.66 -15.08 0.95
CA THR A 59 -1.62 -15.59 1.86
C THR A 59 -0.27 -15.66 1.14
N PRO A 60 0.47 -14.54 1.09
CA PRO A 60 1.79 -14.52 0.47
C PRO A 60 2.75 -15.54 1.10
N ARG A 61 3.58 -16.18 0.27
CA ARG A 61 4.58 -17.14 0.77
C ARG A 61 5.52 -16.53 1.81
N ALA A 62 5.86 -15.25 1.67
CA ALA A 62 6.69 -14.51 2.62
C ALA A 62 6.09 -14.48 4.02
N PHE A 63 4.75 -14.40 4.15
CA PHE A 63 4.06 -14.35 5.44
C PHE A 63 4.05 -15.70 6.16
N LYS A 64 4.26 -16.82 5.46
CA LYS A 64 4.34 -18.14 6.09
C LYS A 64 5.48 -18.24 7.11
N ARG A 65 6.57 -17.49 6.89
CA ARG A 65 7.73 -17.42 7.81
C ARG A 65 7.51 -16.48 8.99
N LEU A 66 6.46 -15.64 8.93
CA LEU A 66 6.15 -14.64 9.95
C LEU A 66 5.00 -15.08 10.86
N LYS A 67 4.78 -16.39 11.00
CA LYS A 67 3.72 -16.95 11.86
C LYS A 67 3.83 -16.38 13.28
N GLY A 68 2.77 -15.69 13.73
CA GLY A 68 2.70 -15.11 15.07
C GLY A 68 3.38 -13.74 15.23
N GLN A 69 4.04 -13.21 14.20
CA GLN A 69 4.61 -11.86 14.25
C GLN A 69 3.59 -10.82 13.80
N VAL A 70 3.59 -9.68 14.49
CA VAL A 70 2.80 -8.52 14.07
C VAL A 70 3.45 -7.89 12.85
N LEU A 71 2.71 -7.82 11.75
CA LEU A 71 3.22 -7.18 10.54
C LEU A 71 3.39 -5.66 10.75
N PRO A 72 4.45 -5.06 10.21
CA PRO A 72 4.64 -3.60 10.25
C PRO A 72 3.68 -2.83 9.33
N VAL A 73 2.75 -3.54 8.69
CA VAL A 73 1.75 -3.00 7.77
C VAL A 73 0.38 -3.62 8.05
N HIS A 74 -0.69 -2.92 7.73
CA HIS A 74 -2.00 -3.52 7.53
C HIS A 74 -1.99 -4.24 6.19
N TYR A 75 -2.51 -5.46 6.13
CA TYR A 75 -2.50 -6.23 4.88
C TYR A 75 -3.91 -6.48 4.38
N ARG A 76 -4.13 -6.24 3.10
CA ARG A 76 -5.36 -6.59 2.38
C ARG A 76 -5.02 -7.17 1.02
N ASN A 77 -5.98 -7.85 0.42
CA ASN A 77 -5.79 -8.40 -0.91
C ASN A 77 -7.02 -8.20 -1.78
N ASN A 78 -6.80 -8.06 -3.07
CA ASN A 78 -7.83 -8.19 -4.09
C ASN A 78 -7.20 -8.68 -5.40
N LYS A 79 -8.04 -9.06 -6.37
CA LYS A 79 -7.62 -9.69 -7.63
C LYS A 79 -6.60 -8.86 -8.43
N LYS A 80 -6.65 -7.53 -8.34
CA LYS A 80 -5.76 -6.62 -9.08
C LYS A 80 -4.62 -6.05 -8.23
N GLY A 81 -4.68 -6.15 -6.91
CA GLY A 81 -3.73 -5.52 -5.99
C GLY A 81 -3.82 -3.98 -5.98
N TRP A 82 -4.98 -3.41 -6.30
CA TRP A 82 -5.21 -1.97 -6.39
C TRP A 82 -6.09 -1.49 -5.24
N MET A 83 -6.03 -0.18 -4.94
CA MET A 83 -7.00 0.42 -4.05
C MET A 83 -8.41 0.34 -4.65
N LEU A 84 -9.37 0.01 -3.81
CA LEU A 84 -10.80 0.00 -4.12
C LEU A 84 -11.53 0.85 -3.10
N LYS A 85 -12.64 1.47 -3.50
CA LYS A 85 -13.49 2.27 -2.59
C LYS A 85 -13.84 1.55 -1.30
N SER A 86 -14.18 0.25 -1.38
CA SER A 86 -14.50 -0.57 -0.22
C SER A 86 -13.31 -0.79 0.71
N LEU A 87 -12.10 -0.96 0.15
CA LEU A 87 -10.88 -1.13 0.93
C LEU A 87 -10.46 0.18 1.60
N PHE A 88 -10.62 1.30 0.88
CA PHE A 88 -10.36 2.62 1.44
C PHE A 88 -11.32 2.93 2.59
N ALA A 89 -12.63 2.72 2.40
CA ALA A 89 -13.63 2.91 3.44
C ALA A 89 -13.38 2.01 4.66
N GLU A 90 -13.06 0.72 4.43
CA GLU A 90 -12.71 -0.20 5.52
C GLU A 90 -11.48 0.29 6.29
N TRP A 91 -10.42 0.70 5.57
CA TRP A 91 -9.22 1.24 6.19
C TRP A 91 -9.52 2.52 6.98
N PHE A 92 -10.30 3.44 6.41
CA PHE A 92 -10.63 4.71 7.03
C PHE A 92 -11.39 4.51 8.35
N TYR A 93 -12.51 3.80 8.32
CA TYR A 93 -13.35 3.66 9.51
C TYR A 93 -12.79 2.70 10.56
N LYS A 94 -12.13 1.61 10.15
CA LYS A 94 -11.70 0.57 11.09
C LYS A 94 -10.25 0.72 11.58
N LEU A 95 -9.43 1.45 10.86
CA LEU A 95 -8.01 1.56 11.18
C LEU A 95 -7.59 3.02 11.40
N TYR A 96 -7.90 3.91 10.45
CA TYR A 96 -7.45 5.30 10.52
C TYR A 96 -8.17 6.11 11.61
N CYS A 97 -9.52 6.11 11.65
CA CYS A 97 -10.26 6.88 12.64
C CYS A 97 -9.92 6.48 14.06
N PRO A 98 -9.92 5.19 14.47
CA PRO A 98 -9.53 4.80 15.82
C PRO A 98 -8.09 5.17 16.17
N ASP A 99 -7.15 5.09 15.20
CA ASP A 99 -5.76 5.46 15.39
C ASP A 99 -5.59 6.97 15.62
N MET A 100 -6.41 7.77 14.92
CA MET A 100 -6.45 9.23 15.09
C MET A 100 -7.13 9.67 16.39
N GLU A 101 -8.19 8.99 16.81
CA GLU A 101 -8.81 9.23 18.11
C GLU A 101 -7.80 8.99 19.24
N GLN A 102 -7.07 7.89 19.19
CA GLN A 102 -6.02 7.58 20.16
C GLN A 102 -4.90 8.63 20.12
N TYR A 103 -4.45 9.02 18.91
CA TYR A 103 -3.42 10.05 18.75
C TYR A 103 -3.82 11.40 19.35
N CYS A 104 -5.07 11.83 19.16
CA CYS A 104 -5.58 13.08 19.74
C CYS A 104 -5.71 12.97 21.25
N SER A 105 -6.23 11.86 21.77
CA SER A 105 -6.37 11.59 23.18
C SER A 105 -5.01 11.61 23.91
N ASP A 106 -4.00 10.94 23.37
CA ASP A 106 -2.65 10.88 23.94
C ASP A 106 -1.96 12.26 24.04
N ARG A 107 -2.44 13.24 23.26
CA ARG A 107 -1.90 14.60 23.21
C ARG A 107 -2.82 15.67 23.77
N ASN A 108 -3.94 15.28 24.36
CA ASN A 108 -4.99 16.20 24.83
C ASN A 108 -5.43 17.20 23.74
N LEU A 109 -5.63 16.71 22.52
CA LEU A 109 -6.12 17.49 21.39
C LEU A 109 -7.59 17.17 21.12
N ASP A 110 -8.35 18.18 20.68
CA ASP A 110 -9.70 17.95 20.14
C ASP A 110 -9.64 17.02 18.94
N PHE A 111 -10.61 16.11 18.85
CA PHE A 111 -10.73 15.23 17.67
C PHE A 111 -11.27 16.02 16.48
N ARG A 112 -10.40 16.77 15.82
CA ARG A 112 -10.67 17.53 14.59
C ARG A 112 -9.55 17.30 13.61
N ILE A 113 -9.83 16.50 12.58
CA ILE A 113 -8.81 16.08 11.62
C ILE A 113 -9.26 16.41 10.21
N LEU A 114 -8.40 17.08 9.46
CA LEU A 114 -8.54 17.26 8.01
C LEU A 114 -7.66 16.23 7.30
N LEU A 115 -8.29 15.25 6.66
CA LEU A 115 -7.59 14.27 5.83
C LEU A 115 -7.49 14.77 4.39
N LEU A 116 -6.28 14.98 3.90
CA LEU A 116 -6.00 15.32 2.51
C LEU A 116 -5.65 14.07 1.72
N VAL A 117 -6.42 13.78 0.69
CA VAL A 117 -6.21 12.70 -0.28
C VAL A 117 -6.34 13.26 -1.70
N ASP A 118 -5.74 12.61 -2.68
CA ASP A 118 -5.91 12.98 -4.08
C ASP A 118 -7.32 12.58 -4.60
N ASN A 119 -7.70 13.09 -5.76
CA ASN A 119 -8.99 12.79 -6.39
C ASN A 119 -8.94 11.47 -7.19
N CYS A 120 -8.50 10.39 -6.56
CA CYS A 120 -8.46 9.08 -7.16
C CYS A 120 -9.85 8.41 -7.13
N THR A 121 -10.20 7.66 -8.18
CA THR A 121 -11.46 6.89 -8.23
C THR A 121 -11.57 5.82 -7.14
N GLY A 122 -10.46 5.45 -6.52
CA GLY A 122 -10.40 4.55 -5.35
C GLY A 122 -10.81 5.19 -4.03
N HIS A 123 -10.91 6.53 -3.97
CA HIS A 123 -11.31 7.29 -2.79
C HIS A 123 -12.80 7.66 -2.89
N PRO A 124 -13.68 7.07 -2.07
CA PRO A 124 -15.08 7.51 -2.02
C PRO A 124 -15.19 8.86 -1.30
N TYR A 125 -16.21 9.63 -1.62
CA TYR A 125 -16.67 10.66 -0.69
C TYR A 125 -17.17 9.95 0.57
N LEU A 126 -16.62 10.32 1.72
CA LEU A 126 -16.97 9.77 3.02
C LEU A 126 -17.98 10.74 3.63
N ASP A 127 -19.26 10.49 3.43
CA ASP A 127 -20.33 11.29 4.03
C ASP A 127 -20.35 11.02 5.55
N GLY A 128 -20.24 12.06 6.35
CA GLY A 128 -20.49 11.99 7.79
C GLY A 128 -19.31 11.54 8.67
N ALA A 129 -18.08 11.88 8.31
CA ALA A 129 -16.94 11.78 9.24
C ALA A 129 -16.71 13.08 9.99
#